data_c2139875978916c6c4dc1ea5ecd31019
#
_entry.id   c2139875978916c6c4dc1ea5ecd31019
#
_cell.length_a   1.000
_cell.length_b   1.000
_cell.length_c   1.000
_cell.angle_alpha   90.00
_cell.angle_beta   90.00
_cell.angle_gamma   90.00
#
_symmetry.space_group_name_H-M   'P 1'
#
loop_
_entity.id
_entity.type
_entity.pdbx_description
1 polymer ?
#
loop_
_entity_poly.entity_id
_entity_poly.type
_entity_poly.pdbx_seq_one_letter_code
_entity_poly.pdbx_strand_id
1 'polypeptide(L)'
;IAIIDDDETIEESFVESYIEFFDSFPTALAAGGAVKVRYEGRRPKWMSRFTEQMIANTLDLDIVVTLFPESRVPAGGNMAFRREAFDRVGLFNPQLGRNGKSLVGGEENDLFARLRRGGELLYFVPNAAIYHYIPDSKLTDDYFDRLSYNVGLSKRMRAEADGTVEQLLRAEQKRQFA
;
A
#
# COMPACT_ATOMS: atom_id res chain seq x y z
N ILE A 1 -0.77 6.77 15.52
CA ILE A 1 -2.00 6.64 14.72
C ILE A 1 -1.80 5.44 13.81
N ALA A 2 -2.66 4.40 13.91
CA ALA A 2 -2.69 3.31 12.94
C ALA A 2 -3.96 3.46 12.08
N ILE A 3 -3.85 3.09 10.79
CA ILE A 3 -4.93 3.14 9.80
C ILE A 3 -5.10 1.73 9.26
N ILE A 4 -6.33 1.25 9.28
CA ILE A 4 -6.77 -0.04 8.75
C ILE A 4 -8.06 0.16 7.95
N ASP A 5 -8.28 -0.68 6.93
CA ASP A 5 -9.51 -0.68 6.15
C ASP A 5 -10.60 -1.51 6.85
N ASP A 6 -11.86 -1.31 6.49
CA ASP A 6 -13.03 -1.96 7.12
C ASP A 6 -13.21 -3.42 6.69
N ASP A 7 -12.52 -3.87 5.64
CA ASP A 7 -12.47 -5.26 5.17
C ASP A 7 -11.22 -6.01 5.66
N GLU A 8 -10.58 -5.53 6.73
CA GLU A 8 -9.37 -6.10 7.30
C GLU A 8 -9.55 -6.55 8.76
N THR A 9 -8.75 -7.52 9.17
CA THR A 9 -8.64 -7.95 10.57
C THR A 9 -7.18 -7.95 11.00
N ILE A 10 -6.93 -7.48 12.22
CA ILE A 10 -5.57 -7.39 12.78
C ILE A 10 -5.16 -8.68 13.46
N GLU A 11 -3.85 -8.98 13.45
CA GLU A 11 -3.25 -9.99 14.34
C GLU A 11 -3.25 -9.50 15.79
N GLU A 12 -3.20 -10.42 16.75
CA GLU A 12 -3.19 -10.08 18.18
C GLU A 12 -2.04 -9.14 18.56
N SER A 13 -0.87 -9.32 17.94
CA SER A 13 0.33 -8.52 18.18
C SER A 13 0.34 -7.17 17.46
N PHE A 14 -0.66 -6.84 16.66
CA PHE A 14 -0.65 -5.68 15.77
C PHE A 14 -0.35 -4.35 16.48
N VAL A 15 -1.09 -4.04 17.52
CA VAL A 15 -0.96 -2.77 18.26
C VAL A 15 0.37 -2.74 19.02
N GLU A 16 0.69 -3.83 19.73
CA GLU A 16 1.92 -3.97 20.50
C GLU A 16 3.15 -3.81 19.61
N SER A 17 3.16 -4.48 18.43
CA SER A 17 4.27 -4.39 17.48
C SER A 17 4.54 -2.97 16.98
N TYR A 18 3.51 -2.17 16.74
CA TYR A 18 3.73 -0.76 16.38
C TYR A 18 4.20 0.09 17.56
N ILE A 19 3.72 -0.17 18.77
CA ILE A 19 4.19 0.52 19.97
C ILE A 19 5.68 0.23 20.19
N GLU A 20 6.06 -1.05 20.24
CA GLU A 20 7.46 -1.48 20.39
C GLU A 20 8.37 -0.93 19.29
N PHE A 21 7.87 -0.92 18.04
CA PHE A 21 8.60 -0.34 16.92
C PHE A 21 8.87 1.15 17.15
N PHE A 22 7.84 1.96 17.43
CA PHE A 22 8.03 3.40 17.61
C PHE A 22 8.82 3.74 18.86
N ASP A 23 8.80 2.92 19.91
CA ASP A 23 9.64 3.08 21.10
C ASP A 23 11.11 2.79 20.77
N SER A 24 11.36 1.73 19.97
CA SER A 24 12.71 1.35 19.54
C SER A 24 13.31 2.28 18.48
N PHE A 25 12.46 2.92 17.68
CA PHE A 25 12.84 3.85 16.61
C PHE A 25 12.21 5.25 16.84
N PRO A 26 12.70 6.02 17.81
CA PRO A 26 12.05 7.26 18.25
C PRO A 26 12.01 8.36 17.17
N THR A 27 12.89 8.29 16.16
CA THR A 27 12.91 9.22 15.03
C THR A 27 12.04 8.79 13.85
N ALA A 28 11.56 7.54 13.82
CA ALA A 28 10.71 7.05 12.75
C ALA A 28 9.34 7.74 12.79
N LEU A 29 8.89 8.26 11.66
CA LEU A 29 7.60 8.95 11.56
C LEU A 29 6.50 8.06 10.97
N ALA A 30 6.87 7.04 10.19
CA ALA A 30 5.91 6.18 9.52
C ALA A 30 6.43 4.76 9.38
N ALA A 31 5.50 3.81 9.46
CA ALA A 31 5.74 2.39 9.25
C ALA A 31 4.54 1.74 8.56
N GLY A 32 4.75 0.54 8.02
CA GLY A 32 3.69 -0.33 7.55
C GLY A 32 3.99 -1.77 7.92
N GLY A 33 2.96 -2.59 8.02
CA GLY A 33 3.09 -3.99 8.41
C GLY A 33 2.80 -4.96 7.27
N ALA A 34 2.84 -6.26 7.61
CA ALA A 34 2.53 -7.33 6.67
C ALA A 34 1.03 -7.36 6.34
N VAL A 35 0.73 -7.63 5.07
CA VAL A 35 -0.65 -7.84 4.58
C VAL A 35 -0.77 -9.25 4.08
N LYS A 36 -1.51 -10.06 4.83
CA LYS A 36 -1.88 -11.44 4.51
C LYS A 36 -3.26 -11.46 3.86
N VAL A 37 -3.55 -12.48 3.07
CA VAL A 37 -4.85 -12.61 2.42
C VAL A 37 -5.73 -13.64 3.13
N ARG A 38 -7.03 -13.34 3.22
CA ARG A 38 -8.08 -14.29 3.61
C ARG A 38 -9.17 -14.28 2.55
N TYR A 39 -9.35 -15.41 1.88
CA TYR A 39 -10.40 -15.57 0.87
C TYR A 39 -11.73 -15.96 1.50
N GLU A 40 -12.83 -15.41 0.99
CA GLU A 40 -14.19 -15.87 1.31
C GLU A 40 -14.38 -17.34 0.90
N GLY A 41 -14.08 -17.64 -0.35
CA GLY A 41 -14.15 -18.97 -0.94
C GLY A 41 -12.77 -19.58 -1.16
N ARG A 42 -12.49 -19.98 -2.39
CA ARG A 42 -11.21 -20.58 -2.78
C ARG A 42 -10.46 -19.66 -3.71
N ARG A 43 -9.15 -19.58 -3.51
CA ARG A 43 -8.23 -18.91 -4.42
C ARG A 43 -8.40 -19.47 -5.84
N PRO A 44 -8.72 -18.66 -6.86
CA PRO A 44 -8.89 -19.11 -8.23
C PRO A 44 -7.62 -19.72 -8.81
N LYS A 45 -7.76 -20.76 -9.66
CA LYS A 45 -6.62 -21.42 -10.29
C LYS A 45 -5.85 -20.51 -11.26
N TRP A 46 -6.52 -19.54 -11.89
CA TRP A 46 -5.91 -18.58 -12.81
C TRP A 46 -5.05 -17.54 -12.10
N MET A 47 -5.26 -17.34 -10.79
CA MET A 47 -4.60 -16.29 -10.04
C MET A 47 -3.12 -16.62 -9.81
N SER A 48 -2.24 -15.84 -10.40
CA SER A 48 -0.81 -15.85 -10.11
C SER A 48 -0.51 -15.04 -8.82
N ARG A 49 0.71 -15.14 -8.29
CA ARG A 49 1.13 -14.28 -7.17
C ARG A 49 1.09 -12.78 -7.51
N PHE A 50 1.24 -12.43 -8.79
CA PHE A 50 1.20 -11.02 -9.24
C PHE A 50 -0.22 -10.48 -9.29
N THR A 51 -1.17 -11.29 -9.80
CA THR A 51 -2.60 -10.93 -9.78
C THR A 51 -3.13 -10.89 -8.35
N GLU A 52 -2.71 -11.81 -7.49
CA GLU A 52 -3.02 -11.81 -6.06
C GLU A 52 -2.52 -10.55 -5.38
N GLN A 53 -1.27 -10.17 -5.61
CA GLN A 53 -0.72 -8.93 -5.06
C GLN A 53 -1.50 -7.70 -5.51
N MET A 54 -2.00 -7.67 -6.74
CA MET A 54 -2.81 -6.55 -7.26
C MET A 54 -4.20 -6.51 -6.62
N ILE A 55 -4.85 -7.66 -6.42
CA ILE A 55 -6.21 -7.74 -5.86
C ILE A 55 -6.20 -7.58 -4.34
N ALA A 56 -5.29 -8.29 -3.66
CA ALA A 56 -5.26 -8.39 -2.21
C ALA A 56 -4.24 -7.45 -1.55
N ASN A 57 -3.44 -6.75 -2.35
CA ASN A 57 -2.37 -5.86 -1.88
C ASN A 57 -1.42 -6.54 -0.87
N THR A 58 -1.14 -7.84 -1.10
CA THR A 58 -0.29 -8.64 -0.21
C THR A 58 1.09 -8.01 -0.06
N LEU A 59 1.55 -7.93 1.17
CA LEU A 59 2.83 -7.32 1.51
C LEU A 59 3.53 -8.17 2.57
N ASP A 60 4.69 -8.67 2.22
CA ASP A 60 5.61 -9.36 3.11
C ASP A 60 7.03 -9.10 2.59
N LEU A 61 7.84 -8.36 3.32
CA LEU A 61 9.18 -7.95 2.89
C LEU A 61 10.26 -8.73 3.60
N ASP A 62 10.11 -8.97 4.90
CA ASP A 62 11.12 -9.60 5.73
C ASP A 62 10.49 -10.14 7.02
N ILE A 63 11.22 -10.97 7.76
CA ILE A 63 10.85 -11.48 9.08
C ILE A 63 11.30 -10.57 10.23
N VAL A 64 12.11 -9.56 9.93
CA VAL A 64 12.60 -8.54 10.88
C VAL A 64 12.19 -7.14 10.42
N VAL A 65 12.23 -6.17 11.32
CA VAL A 65 12.04 -4.77 10.98
C VAL A 65 13.08 -4.35 9.95
N THR A 66 12.62 -3.86 8.80
CA THR A 66 13.49 -3.44 7.69
C THR A 66 12.98 -2.16 7.04
N LEU A 67 13.72 -1.61 6.11
CA LEU A 67 13.29 -0.45 5.35
C LEU A 67 12.47 -0.87 4.12
N PHE A 68 11.42 -0.11 3.83
CA PHE A 68 10.78 -0.23 2.53
C PHE A 68 11.75 0.18 1.42
N PRO A 69 11.90 -0.62 0.36
CA PRO A 69 12.64 -0.20 -0.82
C PRO A 69 11.98 1.03 -1.47
N GLU A 70 12.74 1.84 -2.20
CA GLU A 70 12.22 3.07 -2.83
C GLU A 70 11.00 2.83 -3.74
N SER A 71 10.95 1.66 -4.36
CA SER A 71 9.86 1.27 -5.27
C SER A 71 8.55 0.86 -4.58
N ARG A 72 8.53 0.78 -3.25
CA ARG A 72 7.36 0.34 -2.46
C ARG A 72 7.09 1.28 -1.30
N VAL A 73 5.82 1.34 -0.91
CA VAL A 73 5.33 2.04 0.29
C VAL A 73 4.46 1.08 1.11
N PRO A 74 4.15 1.39 2.36
CA PRO A 74 3.14 0.69 3.13
C PRO A 74 1.81 0.58 2.39
N ALA A 75 1.07 -0.50 2.62
CA ALA A 75 -0.27 -0.68 2.11
C ALA A 75 -1.25 0.26 2.82
N GLY A 76 -2.24 0.80 2.09
CA GLY A 76 -3.22 1.75 2.60
C GLY A 76 -3.95 1.27 3.86
N GLY A 77 -4.29 -0.02 3.92
CA GLY A 77 -4.96 -0.63 5.07
C GLY A 77 -4.04 -1.09 6.20
N ASN A 78 -2.72 -0.98 6.06
CA ASN A 78 -1.78 -1.31 7.14
C ASN A 78 -0.62 -0.31 7.22
N MET A 79 -0.91 0.84 7.78
CA MET A 79 0.08 1.90 7.98
C MET A 79 -0.06 2.56 9.35
N ALA A 80 1.06 2.97 9.92
CA ALA A 80 1.10 3.66 11.21
C ALA A 80 2.01 4.89 11.14
N PHE A 81 1.62 5.91 11.90
CA PHE A 81 2.28 7.22 11.89
C PHE A 81 2.43 7.78 13.30
N ARG A 82 3.54 8.48 13.55
CA ARG A 82 3.56 9.51 14.57
C ARG A 82 2.75 10.72 14.12
N ARG A 83 2.17 11.47 15.03
CA ARG A 83 1.41 12.70 14.69
C ARG A 83 2.29 13.69 13.93
N GLU A 84 3.55 13.77 14.28
CA GLU A 84 4.57 14.64 13.69
C GLU A 84 4.74 14.41 12.18
N ALA A 85 4.40 13.24 11.65
CA ALA A 85 4.38 13.00 10.22
C ALA A 85 3.44 13.98 9.51
N PHE A 86 2.23 14.13 10.05
CA PHE A 86 1.21 15.03 9.49
C PHE A 86 1.54 16.51 9.71
N ASP A 87 2.22 16.83 10.80
CA ASP A 87 2.70 18.20 11.06
C ASP A 87 3.77 18.60 10.03
N ARG A 88 4.60 17.65 9.56
CA ARG A 88 5.67 17.92 8.58
C ARG A 88 5.17 17.98 7.14
N VAL A 89 4.28 17.09 6.74
CA VAL A 89 3.92 16.94 5.31
C VAL A 89 2.44 17.18 5.02
N GLY A 90 1.63 17.50 6.02
CA GLY A 90 0.18 17.68 5.91
C GLY A 90 -0.58 16.36 5.86
N LEU A 91 -1.90 16.47 5.74
CA LEU A 91 -2.82 15.33 5.72
C LEU A 91 -2.87 14.65 4.34
N PHE A 92 -3.66 13.57 4.24
CA PHE A 92 -3.97 12.93 2.96
C PHE A 92 -4.63 13.92 1.99
N ASN A 93 -4.28 13.80 0.70
CA ASN A 93 -4.91 14.61 -0.34
C ASN A 93 -6.29 14.02 -0.70
N PRO A 94 -7.41 14.71 -0.40
CA PRO A 94 -8.75 14.20 -0.62
C PRO A 94 -9.11 14.06 -2.12
N GLN A 95 -8.29 14.60 -3.02
CA GLN A 95 -8.51 14.45 -4.47
C GLN A 95 -7.99 13.13 -5.02
N LEU A 96 -7.18 12.37 -4.24
CA LEU A 96 -6.53 11.12 -4.67
C LEU A 96 -7.18 9.86 -4.09
N GLY A 97 -8.17 9.97 -3.22
CA GLY A 97 -8.85 8.83 -2.61
C GLY A 97 -9.87 8.17 -3.52
N ARG A 98 -10.22 6.92 -3.22
CA ARG A 98 -11.35 6.24 -3.84
C ARG A 98 -12.64 7.01 -3.53
N ASN A 99 -13.43 7.33 -4.55
CA ASN A 99 -14.68 8.05 -4.39
C ASN A 99 -15.80 7.35 -5.18
N GLY A 100 -16.82 6.87 -4.48
CA GLY A 100 -17.96 6.19 -5.08
C GLY A 100 -17.56 4.94 -5.86
N LYS A 101 -17.82 4.92 -7.18
CA LYS A 101 -17.51 3.79 -8.07
C LYS A 101 -16.08 3.84 -8.64
N SER A 102 -15.32 4.89 -8.37
CA SER A 102 -13.95 5.04 -8.86
C SER A 102 -13.01 4.15 -8.06
N LEU A 103 -12.19 3.35 -8.74
CA LEU A 103 -11.08 2.60 -8.17
C LEU A 103 -9.74 3.36 -8.24
N VAL A 104 -9.78 4.63 -8.63
CA VAL A 104 -8.61 5.51 -8.58
C VAL A 104 -8.26 5.74 -7.12
N GLY A 105 -7.02 5.48 -6.75
CA GLY A 105 -6.48 5.64 -5.40
C GLY A 105 -5.07 6.19 -5.46
N GLY A 106 -4.38 6.25 -4.34
CA GLY A 106 -2.98 6.64 -4.26
C GLY A 106 -2.72 7.80 -3.32
N GLU A 107 -3.69 8.10 -2.45
CA GLU A 107 -3.56 9.06 -1.36
C GLU A 107 -2.44 8.66 -0.39
N GLU A 108 -2.32 7.36 -0.10
CA GLU A 108 -1.21 6.82 0.70
C GLU A 108 0.13 6.99 -0.03
N ASN A 109 0.16 6.71 -1.32
CA ASN A 109 1.39 6.87 -2.12
C ASN A 109 1.86 8.33 -2.16
N ASP A 110 0.95 9.29 -2.26
CA ASP A 110 1.26 10.71 -2.21
C ASP A 110 1.83 11.09 -0.84
N LEU A 111 1.20 10.68 0.26
CA LEU A 111 1.66 10.97 1.62
C LEU A 111 3.08 10.41 1.85
N PHE A 112 3.32 9.16 1.49
CA PHE A 112 4.64 8.53 1.62
C PHE A 112 5.69 9.16 0.70
N ALA A 113 5.31 9.61 -0.50
CA ALA A 113 6.21 10.34 -1.38
C ALA A 113 6.61 11.70 -0.78
N ARG A 114 5.68 12.40 -0.12
CA ARG A 114 5.98 13.65 0.60
C ARG A 114 6.92 13.41 1.79
N LEU A 115 6.71 12.35 2.57
CA LEU A 115 7.61 11.96 3.66
C LEU A 115 9.02 11.66 3.14
N ARG A 116 9.16 10.85 2.09
CA ARG A 116 10.46 10.54 1.48
C ARG A 116 11.17 11.77 0.93
N ARG A 117 10.45 12.68 0.28
CA ARG A 117 11.02 13.97 -0.18
C ARG A 117 11.54 14.82 0.99
N GLY A 118 10.92 14.68 2.16
CA GLY A 118 11.39 15.27 3.42
C GLY A 118 12.57 14.54 4.07
N GLY A 119 13.09 13.46 3.45
CA GLY A 119 14.20 12.66 3.98
C GLY A 119 13.80 11.57 4.97
N GLU A 120 12.50 11.33 5.13
CA GLU A 120 12.00 10.32 6.08
C GLU A 120 12.13 8.89 5.52
N LEU A 121 12.56 7.98 6.39
CA LEU A 121 12.62 6.54 6.10
C LEU A 121 11.27 5.91 6.39
N LEU A 122 10.89 4.94 5.55
CA LEU A 122 9.69 4.13 5.75
C LEU A 122 10.10 2.73 6.22
N TYR A 123 9.49 2.26 7.30
CA TYR A 123 9.85 0.99 7.93
C TYR A 123 8.76 -0.06 7.74
N PHE A 124 9.19 -1.30 7.51
CA PHE A 124 8.34 -2.48 7.52
C PHE A 124 8.43 -3.17 8.90
N VAL A 125 7.27 -3.43 9.51
CA VAL A 125 7.14 -4.06 10.83
C VAL A 125 6.39 -5.39 10.65
N PRO A 126 7.08 -6.53 10.53
CA PRO A 126 6.47 -7.80 10.11
C PRO A 126 5.36 -8.28 11.05
N ASN A 127 5.52 -8.09 12.35
CA ASN A 127 4.57 -8.56 13.35
C ASN A 127 3.32 -7.66 13.48
N ALA A 128 3.34 -6.45 12.93
CA ALA A 128 2.15 -5.61 12.78
C ALA A 128 1.35 -6.06 11.54
N ALA A 129 0.85 -7.29 11.58
CA ALA A 129 0.23 -7.94 10.44
C ALA A 129 -1.29 -7.82 10.44
N ILE A 130 -1.87 -7.73 9.25
CA ILE A 130 -3.32 -7.78 9.00
C ILE A 130 -3.68 -8.92 8.07
N TYR A 131 -4.95 -9.31 8.08
CA TYR A 131 -5.59 -10.14 7.06
C TYR A 131 -6.58 -9.29 6.28
N HIS A 132 -6.32 -9.10 4.99
CA HIS A 132 -7.25 -8.47 4.05
C HIS A 132 -8.24 -9.52 3.54
N TYR A 133 -9.53 -9.31 3.78
CA TYR A 133 -10.60 -10.20 3.37
C TYR A 133 -10.97 -9.94 1.91
N ILE A 134 -10.90 -10.99 1.09
CA ILE A 134 -11.19 -10.92 -0.34
C ILE A 134 -12.47 -11.70 -0.64
N PRO A 135 -13.59 -11.01 -0.90
CA PRO A 135 -14.84 -11.65 -1.28
C PRO A 135 -14.77 -12.26 -2.68
N ASP A 136 -15.58 -13.30 -2.93
CA ASP A 136 -15.62 -13.98 -4.23
C ASP A 136 -15.92 -13.04 -5.40
N SER A 137 -16.64 -11.94 -5.15
CA SER A 137 -16.91 -10.90 -6.15
C SER A 137 -15.66 -10.16 -6.66
N LYS A 138 -14.58 -10.12 -5.87
CA LYS A 138 -13.27 -9.58 -6.29
C LYS A 138 -12.41 -10.63 -7.00
N LEU A 139 -12.81 -11.90 -7.04
CA LEU A 139 -12.05 -13.03 -7.58
C LEU A 139 -12.50 -13.43 -9.00
N THR A 140 -12.89 -12.45 -9.81
CA THR A 140 -13.35 -12.64 -11.20
C THR A 140 -12.41 -11.95 -12.18
N ASP A 141 -12.32 -12.48 -13.41
CA ASP A 141 -11.52 -11.86 -14.47
C ASP A 141 -11.99 -10.43 -14.75
N ASP A 142 -13.30 -10.21 -14.76
CA ASP A 142 -13.91 -8.89 -14.98
C ASP A 142 -13.51 -7.87 -13.90
N TYR A 143 -13.46 -8.29 -12.64
CA TYR A 143 -12.97 -7.42 -11.57
C TYR A 143 -11.48 -7.11 -11.74
N PHE A 144 -10.67 -8.11 -12.07
CA PHE A 144 -9.24 -7.95 -12.29
C PHE A 144 -8.94 -7.00 -13.45
N ASP A 145 -9.65 -7.13 -14.57
CA ASP A 145 -9.50 -6.24 -15.73
C ASP A 145 -9.82 -4.79 -15.37
N ARG A 146 -10.95 -4.55 -14.70
CA ARG A 146 -11.32 -3.21 -14.21
C ARG A 146 -10.31 -2.65 -13.23
N LEU A 147 -9.84 -3.45 -12.29
CA LEU A 147 -8.83 -3.04 -11.31
C LEU A 147 -7.53 -2.67 -12.01
N SER A 148 -7.06 -3.51 -12.93
CA SER A 148 -5.83 -3.28 -13.71
C SER A 148 -5.87 -1.98 -14.50
N TYR A 149 -7.00 -1.71 -15.16
CA TYR A 149 -7.23 -0.45 -15.87
C TYR A 149 -7.14 0.75 -14.92
N ASN A 150 -7.84 0.70 -13.78
CA ASN A 150 -7.86 1.81 -12.83
C ASN A 150 -6.51 2.02 -12.13
N VAL A 151 -5.75 0.97 -11.86
CA VAL A 151 -4.37 1.07 -11.36
C VAL A 151 -3.48 1.79 -12.38
N GLY A 152 -3.62 1.45 -13.66
CA GLY A 152 -2.91 2.15 -14.74
C GLY A 152 -3.28 3.63 -14.83
N LEU A 153 -4.58 3.92 -14.75
CA LEU A 153 -5.09 5.30 -14.76
C LEU A 153 -4.56 6.11 -13.56
N SER A 154 -4.57 5.54 -12.36
CA SER A 154 -4.04 6.19 -11.15
C SER A 154 -2.55 6.50 -11.26
N LYS A 155 -1.76 5.57 -11.81
CA LYS A 155 -0.32 5.80 -12.09
C LYS A 155 -0.10 6.94 -13.08
N ARG A 156 -0.90 6.98 -14.15
CA ARG A 156 -0.84 8.03 -15.15
C ARG A 156 -1.17 9.40 -14.55
N MET A 157 -2.28 9.51 -13.83
CA MET A 157 -2.72 10.77 -13.20
C MET A 157 -1.64 11.32 -12.26
N ARG A 158 -1.00 10.46 -11.45
CA ARG A 158 0.12 10.88 -10.59
C ARG A 158 1.32 11.35 -11.41
N ALA A 159 1.71 10.60 -12.43
CA ALA A 159 2.83 10.98 -13.27
C ALA A 159 2.59 12.31 -14.00
N GLU A 160 1.36 12.60 -14.40
CA GLU A 160 0.96 13.90 -14.97
C GLU A 160 1.09 15.02 -13.94
N ALA A 161 0.60 14.80 -12.71
CA ALA A 161 0.69 15.76 -11.61
C ALA A 161 2.15 16.03 -11.17
N ASP A 162 2.99 15.00 -11.17
CA ASP A 162 4.41 15.09 -10.77
C ASP A 162 5.35 15.48 -11.91
N GLY A 163 4.86 15.63 -13.15
CA GLY A 163 5.69 15.91 -14.33
C GLY A 163 6.61 14.75 -14.74
N THR A 164 6.26 13.50 -14.37
CA THR A 164 7.12 12.30 -14.54
C THR A 164 6.59 11.31 -15.60
N VAL A 165 5.73 11.75 -16.51
CA VAL A 165 5.08 10.90 -17.54
C VAL A 165 6.10 10.14 -18.39
N GLU A 166 7.16 10.81 -18.85
CA GLU A 166 8.20 10.13 -19.65
C GLU A 166 8.91 9.03 -18.87
N GLN A 167 9.17 9.24 -17.57
CA GLN A 167 9.78 8.24 -16.71
C GLN A 167 8.87 7.03 -16.53
N LEU A 168 7.57 7.26 -16.33
CA LEU A 168 6.57 6.20 -16.26
C LEU A 168 6.54 5.39 -17.56
N LEU A 169 6.47 6.04 -18.72
CA LEU A 169 6.44 5.36 -20.02
C LEU A 169 7.69 4.49 -20.26
N ARG A 170 8.88 5.02 -19.95
CA ARG A 170 10.13 4.25 -20.04
C ARG A 170 10.15 3.04 -19.10
N ALA A 171 9.61 3.18 -17.89
CA ALA A 171 9.54 2.08 -16.92
C ALA A 171 8.57 0.98 -17.38
N GLU A 172 7.39 1.34 -17.90
CA GLU A 172 6.41 0.37 -18.40
C GLU A 172 6.90 -0.34 -19.68
N GLN A 173 7.58 0.37 -20.59
CA GLN A 173 8.21 -0.26 -21.77
C GLN A 173 9.24 -1.31 -21.37
N LYS A 174 10.10 -1.03 -20.38
CA LYS A 174 11.09 -2.02 -19.91
C LYS A 174 10.43 -3.28 -19.33
N ARG A 175 9.26 -3.15 -18.68
CA ARG A 175 8.52 -4.30 -18.12
C ARG A 175 7.88 -5.19 -19.18
N GLN A 176 7.55 -4.65 -20.36
CA GLN A 176 6.97 -5.43 -21.47
C GLN A 176 8.00 -6.36 -22.15
N PHE A 177 9.29 -6.10 -21.97
CA PHE A 177 10.37 -6.85 -22.61
C PHE A 177 11.24 -7.64 -21.62
N ALA A 178 10.83 -7.71 -20.34
CA ALA A 178 11.48 -8.48 -19.28
C ALA A 178 10.68 -9.77 -18.94
#